data_60f663306bb34ba3f790128a3d5fe3c9
#
_entry.id   60f663306bb34ba3f790128a3d5fe3c9
#
_cell.length_a   1.000
_cell.length_b   1.000
_cell.length_c   1.000
_cell.angle_alpha   90.00
_cell.angle_beta   90.00
_cell.angle_gamma   90.00
#
_symmetry.space_group_name_H-M   'P 1'
#
loop_
_entity.id
_entity.type
_entity.pdbx_description
1 polymer ?
#
loop_
_entity_poly.entity_id
_entity_poly.type
_entity_poly.pdbx_seq_one_letter_code
_entity_poly.pdbx_strand_id
1 'polypeptide(L)'
;GHEKGHDTTSRIEHNFGMPRPEGYRKAQRLMKLAEDFDIPVISFVDTPGAYPGVGAEQRGQSEAIAKTTECCLSLGVPIIAIIIGEGGSGGAVAIGTGNTVLMMENSIYSVISQRAVHQFYGKIIQKLLRRHQPLSLQQKIC
;
A
#
# COMPACT_ATOMS: atom_id res chain seq x y z
N GLY A 1 12.18 0.50 -9.49
CA GLY A 1 11.71 -0.05 -8.24
C GLY A 1 12.02 0.85 -7.06
N HIS A 2 11.57 0.48 -5.90
CA HIS A 2 11.95 1.10 -4.65
C HIS A 2 12.52 0.04 -3.69
N GLU A 3 13.33 0.47 -2.76
CA GLU A 3 13.87 -0.38 -1.72
C GLU A 3 12.97 -0.36 -0.49
N LYS A 4 12.85 -1.50 0.19
CA LYS A 4 12.00 -1.67 1.37
C LYS A 4 12.79 -1.56 2.68
N GLY A 5 14.11 -1.75 2.58
CA GLY A 5 15.03 -1.86 3.70
C GLY A 5 14.98 -3.23 4.38
N HIS A 6 16.05 -3.61 5.04
CA HIS A 6 16.24 -4.92 5.66
C HIS A 6 16.27 -4.86 7.20
N ASP A 7 16.55 -3.71 7.79
CA ASP A 7 16.50 -3.45 9.23
C ASP A 7 15.56 -2.27 9.56
N THR A 8 15.37 -1.98 10.84
CA THR A 8 14.44 -0.92 11.27
C THR A 8 14.84 0.46 10.77
N THR A 9 16.15 0.77 10.77
CA THR A 9 16.66 2.09 10.37
C THR A 9 16.46 2.30 8.87
N SER A 10 16.92 1.35 8.06
CA SER A 10 16.74 1.42 6.59
C SER A 10 15.28 1.37 6.17
N ARG A 11 14.42 0.64 6.87
CA ARG A 11 12.96 0.65 6.60
C ARG A 11 12.32 2.01 6.84
N ILE A 12 12.75 2.74 7.88
CA ILE A 12 12.28 4.10 8.13
C ILE A 12 12.76 5.02 7.02
N GLU A 13 14.02 4.94 6.63
CA GLU A 13 14.61 5.73 5.54
C GLU A 13 13.89 5.52 4.20
N HIS A 14 13.54 4.27 3.88
CA HIS A 14 12.82 3.88 2.67
C HIS A 14 11.29 3.89 2.81
N ASN A 15 10.74 4.55 3.84
CA ASN A 15 9.30 4.65 4.11
C ASN A 15 8.60 3.29 4.14
N PHE A 16 9.26 2.23 4.63
CA PHE A 16 8.74 0.85 4.67
C PHE A 16 8.31 0.29 3.30
N GLY A 17 8.89 0.77 2.21
CA GLY A 17 8.50 0.39 0.87
C GLY A 17 7.18 1.00 0.40
N MET A 18 6.73 2.08 1.03
CA MET A 18 5.53 2.82 0.63
C MET A 18 5.89 3.92 -0.37
N PRO A 19 5.43 3.83 -1.63
CA PRO A 19 5.75 4.85 -2.63
C PRO A 19 5.06 6.18 -2.34
N ARG A 20 5.75 7.26 -2.66
CA ARG A 20 5.21 8.62 -2.76
C ARG A 20 4.63 8.86 -4.15
N PRO A 21 3.88 9.96 -4.40
CA PRO A 21 3.25 10.24 -5.69
C PRO A 21 4.22 10.16 -6.88
N GLU A 22 5.46 10.57 -6.66
CA GLU A 22 6.51 10.58 -7.67
C GLU A 22 6.84 9.17 -8.17
N GLY A 23 6.76 8.15 -7.28
CA GLY A 23 6.97 6.75 -7.62
C GLY A 23 5.90 6.24 -8.58
N TYR A 24 4.64 6.56 -8.34
CA TYR A 24 3.52 6.21 -9.20
C TYR A 24 3.62 6.91 -10.57
N ARG A 25 3.90 8.20 -10.60
CA ARG A 25 4.12 8.95 -11.85
C ARG A 25 5.29 8.42 -12.66
N LYS A 26 6.36 7.97 -11.98
CA LYS A 26 7.48 7.31 -12.65
C LYS A 26 7.07 5.97 -13.27
N ALA A 27 6.24 5.17 -12.57
CA ALA A 27 5.70 3.93 -13.12
C ALA A 27 4.85 4.19 -14.37
N GLN A 28 3.93 5.17 -14.34
CA GLN A 28 3.13 5.57 -15.52
C GLN A 28 4.02 5.91 -16.73
N ARG A 29 5.07 6.69 -16.50
CA ARG A 29 6.00 7.07 -17.58
C ARG A 29 6.70 5.86 -18.18
N LEU A 30 7.11 4.89 -17.34
CA LEU A 30 7.76 3.67 -17.83
C LEU A 30 6.79 2.75 -18.57
N MET A 31 5.53 2.66 -18.11
CA MET A 31 4.48 1.89 -18.78
C MET A 31 4.16 2.44 -20.16
N LYS A 32 4.03 3.78 -20.28
CA LYS A 32 3.83 4.43 -21.58
C LYS A 32 5.02 4.23 -22.53
N LEU A 33 6.23 4.32 -21.98
CA LEU A 33 7.43 4.03 -22.78
C LEU A 33 7.45 2.59 -23.28
N ALA A 34 7.02 1.63 -22.45
CA ALA A 34 6.90 0.24 -22.87
C ALA A 34 5.87 0.07 -24.01
N GLU A 35 4.74 0.78 -23.93
CA GLU A 35 3.72 0.82 -24.99
C GLU A 35 4.28 1.40 -26.29
N ASP A 36 5.03 2.52 -26.23
CA ASP A 36 5.67 3.13 -27.41
C ASP A 36 6.63 2.19 -28.15
N PHE A 37 7.23 1.24 -27.43
CA PHE A 37 8.14 0.21 -27.99
C PHE A 37 7.51 -1.17 -28.17
N ASP A 38 6.21 -1.32 -27.97
CA ASP A 38 5.47 -2.59 -28.03
C ASP A 38 6.07 -3.68 -27.12
N ILE A 39 6.48 -3.29 -25.91
CA ILE A 39 7.13 -4.17 -24.92
C ILE A 39 6.14 -4.51 -23.81
N PRO A 40 5.94 -5.80 -23.46
CA PRO A 40 5.13 -6.20 -22.32
C PRO A 40 5.65 -5.63 -20.99
N VAL A 41 4.74 -5.30 -20.09
CA VAL A 41 5.05 -4.80 -18.74
C VAL A 41 4.94 -5.93 -17.73
N ILE A 42 5.96 -6.09 -16.89
CA ILE A 42 5.90 -6.95 -15.70
C ILE A 42 6.01 -6.08 -14.46
N SER A 43 4.98 -6.14 -13.61
CA SER A 43 4.90 -5.42 -12.34
C SER A 43 5.12 -6.38 -11.18
N PHE A 44 6.15 -6.14 -10.37
CA PHE A 44 6.36 -6.86 -9.11
C PHE A 44 5.79 -6.05 -7.95
N VAL A 45 4.80 -6.61 -7.26
CA VAL A 45 4.08 -5.93 -6.17
C VAL A 45 4.64 -6.40 -4.83
N ASP A 46 5.28 -5.48 -4.11
CA ASP A 46 5.74 -5.68 -2.73
C ASP A 46 5.71 -4.35 -1.97
N THR A 47 4.51 -3.91 -1.61
CA THR A 47 4.29 -2.68 -0.84
C THR A 47 3.11 -2.82 0.13
N PRO A 48 3.22 -2.32 1.36
CA PRO A 48 2.08 -2.28 2.30
C PRO A 48 1.03 -1.24 1.92
N GLY A 49 1.29 -0.42 0.92
CA GLY A 49 0.39 0.64 0.44
C GLY A 49 1.14 1.90 0.02
N ALA A 50 0.37 2.93 -0.31
CA ALA A 50 0.93 4.26 -0.61
C ALA A 50 1.34 4.99 0.68
N TYR A 51 2.37 5.83 0.62
CA TYR A 51 2.84 6.60 1.76
C TYR A 51 1.77 7.60 2.24
N PRO A 52 1.34 7.53 3.53
CA PRO A 52 0.20 8.30 4.05
C PRO A 52 0.61 9.66 4.65
N GLY A 53 1.73 10.24 4.24
CA GLY A 53 2.22 11.50 4.81
C GLY A 53 1.54 12.73 4.19
N VAL A 54 1.36 13.80 4.98
CA VAL A 54 0.77 15.07 4.54
C VAL A 54 1.44 15.60 3.27
N GLY A 55 2.77 15.54 3.18
CA GLY A 55 3.48 15.97 1.98
C GLY A 55 3.19 15.10 0.73
N ALA A 56 2.77 13.86 0.89
CA ALA A 56 2.32 13.03 -0.23
C ALA A 56 0.91 13.44 -0.67
N GLU A 57 0.00 13.69 0.28
CA GLU A 57 -1.35 14.17 -0.01
C GLU A 57 -1.31 15.52 -0.73
N GLN A 58 -0.50 16.46 -0.26
CA GLN A 58 -0.32 17.78 -0.90
C GLN A 58 0.21 17.68 -2.33
N ARG A 59 0.96 16.64 -2.66
CA ARG A 59 1.48 16.39 -4.02
C ARG A 59 0.60 15.46 -4.85
N GLY A 60 -0.63 15.19 -4.38
CA GLY A 60 -1.63 14.44 -5.12
C GLY A 60 -1.42 12.93 -5.09
N GLN A 61 -1.26 12.33 -3.89
CA GLN A 61 -1.11 10.87 -3.74
C GLN A 61 -2.29 10.11 -4.34
N SER A 62 -3.51 10.52 -4.02
CA SER A 62 -4.73 9.86 -4.50
C SER A 62 -4.87 9.97 -6.03
N GLU A 63 -4.56 11.15 -6.59
CA GLU A 63 -4.55 11.37 -8.04
C GLU A 63 -3.49 10.50 -8.73
N ALA A 64 -2.28 10.41 -8.17
CA ALA A 64 -1.22 9.60 -8.74
C ALA A 64 -1.58 8.10 -8.74
N ILE A 65 -2.24 7.60 -7.70
CA ILE A 65 -2.76 6.23 -7.62
C ILE A 65 -3.83 6.00 -8.70
N ALA A 66 -4.84 6.86 -8.77
CA ALA A 66 -5.94 6.74 -9.73
C ALA A 66 -5.42 6.77 -11.19
N LYS A 67 -4.53 7.71 -11.50
CA LYS A 67 -3.91 7.82 -12.82
C LYS A 67 -3.02 6.62 -13.18
N THR A 68 -2.40 5.97 -12.20
CA THR A 68 -1.61 4.75 -12.46
C THR A 68 -2.54 3.57 -12.78
N THR A 69 -3.64 3.43 -12.06
CA THR A 69 -4.65 2.42 -12.36
C THR A 69 -5.26 2.64 -13.75
N GLU A 70 -5.63 3.89 -14.07
CA GLU A 70 -6.11 4.26 -15.40
C GLU A 70 -5.10 3.92 -16.49
N CYS A 71 -3.82 4.23 -16.26
CA CYS A 71 -2.73 3.90 -17.18
C CYS A 71 -2.65 2.38 -17.41
N CYS A 72 -2.66 1.57 -16.35
CA CYS A 72 -2.63 0.11 -16.47
C CYS A 72 -3.82 -0.43 -17.29
N LEU A 73 -5.01 0.13 -17.10
CA LEU A 73 -6.22 -0.31 -17.80
C LEU A 73 -6.26 0.12 -19.28
N SER A 74 -5.56 1.19 -19.62
CA SER A 74 -5.56 1.78 -20.98
C SER A 74 -4.39 1.33 -21.85
N LEU A 75 -3.37 0.66 -21.28
CA LEU A 75 -2.20 0.21 -22.03
C LEU A 75 -2.56 -0.81 -23.11
N GLY A 76 -2.04 -0.58 -24.32
CA GLY A 76 -2.20 -1.48 -25.47
C GLY A 76 -1.27 -2.69 -25.48
N VAL A 77 -0.33 -2.76 -24.52
CA VAL A 77 0.59 -3.90 -24.36
C VAL A 77 0.20 -4.78 -23.17
N PRO A 78 0.55 -6.09 -23.18
CA PRO A 78 0.26 -6.98 -22.07
C PRO A 78 0.91 -6.53 -20.75
N ILE A 79 0.14 -6.58 -19.66
CA ILE A 79 0.63 -6.34 -18.29
C ILE A 79 0.45 -7.60 -17.45
N ILE A 80 1.53 -8.07 -16.88
CA ILE A 80 1.54 -9.16 -15.90
C ILE A 80 1.92 -8.59 -14.54
N ALA A 81 1.00 -8.66 -13.59
CA ALA A 81 1.27 -8.25 -12.21
C ALA A 81 1.58 -9.48 -11.34
N ILE A 82 2.68 -9.46 -10.61
CA ILE A 82 3.11 -10.56 -9.74
C ILE A 82 3.23 -10.04 -8.31
N ILE A 83 2.40 -10.56 -7.42
CA ILE A 83 2.45 -10.24 -5.99
C ILE A 83 3.48 -11.15 -5.35
N ILE A 84 4.64 -10.57 -5.01
CA ILE A 84 5.82 -11.31 -4.53
C ILE A 84 6.00 -11.26 -3.01
N GLY A 85 5.29 -10.37 -2.34
CA GLY A 85 5.36 -10.20 -0.89
C GLY A 85 4.06 -9.61 -0.36
N GLU A 86 4.08 -8.35 0.07
CA GLU A 86 2.90 -7.66 0.58
C GLU A 86 2.30 -6.76 -0.49
N GLY A 87 1.03 -6.99 -0.84
CA GLY A 87 0.23 -6.12 -1.69
C GLY A 87 -0.86 -5.45 -0.86
N GLY A 88 -0.66 -4.21 -0.43
CA GLY A 88 -1.59 -3.50 0.45
C GLY A 88 -2.28 -2.30 -0.20
N SER A 89 -3.59 -2.18 0.06
CA SER A 89 -4.39 -0.98 -0.20
C SER A 89 -4.35 -0.49 -1.66
N GLY A 90 -4.82 0.73 -1.89
CA GLY A 90 -4.84 1.37 -3.22
C GLY A 90 -3.47 1.49 -3.87
N GLY A 91 -2.41 1.57 -3.08
CA GLY A 91 -1.04 1.63 -3.60
C GLY A 91 -0.59 0.37 -4.33
N ALA A 92 -0.97 -0.79 -3.82
CA ALA A 92 -0.72 -2.07 -4.49
C ALA A 92 -1.68 -2.27 -5.69
N VAL A 93 -2.95 -1.86 -5.57
CA VAL A 93 -3.93 -1.92 -6.66
C VAL A 93 -3.43 -1.14 -7.87
N ALA A 94 -2.85 0.04 -7.65
CA ALA A 94 -2.36 0.91 -8.73
C ALA A 94 -1.37 0.24 -9.68
N ILE A 95 -0.51 -0.63 -9.16
CA ILE A 95 0.51 -1.35 -9.94
C ILE A 95 0.21 -2.84 -10.10
N GLY A 96 -0.81 -3.33 -9.41
CA GLY A 96 -1.28 -4.72 -9.47
C GLY A 96 -2.39 -4.96 -10.50
N THR A 97 -2.87 -3.89 -11.15
CA THR A 97 -3.88 -3.97 -12.20
C THR A 97 -3.23 -4.42 -13.51
N GLY A 98 -3.57 -5.60 -13.97
CA GLY A 98 -2.99 -6.17 -15.20
C GLY A 98 -3.92 -7.18 -15.87
N ASN A 99 -3.57 -7.58 -17.09
CA ASN A 99 -4.28 -8.62 -17.83
C ASN A 99 -4.19 -9.99 -17.14
N THR A 100 -3.06 -10.22 -16.48
CA THR A 100 -2.82 -11.43 -15.67
C THR A 100 -2.26 -11.01 -14.31
N VAL A 101 -2.85 -11.54 -13.26
CA VAL A 101 -2.37 -11.32 -11.88
C VAL A 101 -1.95 -12.66 -11.31
N LEU A 102 -0.69 -12.76 -10.94
CA LEU A 102 -0.08 -13.91 -10.28
C LEU A 102 0.24 -13.57 -8.83
N MET A 103 0.26 -14.56 -7.97
CA MET A 103 0.53 -14.39 -6.55
C MET A 103 1.42 -15.53 -6.06
N MET A 104 2.49 -15.18 -5.33
CA MET A 104 3.35 -16.18 -4.69
C MET A 104 2.60 -16.84 -3.51
N GLU A 105 2.91 -18.10 -3.23
CA GLU A 105 2.24 -18.90 -2.20
C GLU A 105 2.20 -18.23 -0.81
N ASN A 106 3.28 -17.56 -0.43
CA ASN A 106 3.40 -16.91 0.88
C ASN A 106 3.22 -15.39 0.83
N SER A 107 2.69 -14.86 -0.27
CA SER A 107 2.40 -13.44 -0.43
C SER A 107 1.00 -13.10 0.09
N ILE A 108 0.76 -11.83 0.37
CA ILE A 108 -0.52 -11.33 0.88
C ILE A 108 -1.00 -10.20 -0.02
N TYR A 109 -2.26 -10.28 -0.44
CA TYR A 109 -2.90 -9.19 -1.17
C TYR A 109 -4.19 -8.78 -0.46
N SER A 110 -4.25 -7.54 0.01
CA SER A 110 -5.36 -7.05 0.85
C SER A 110 -5.66 -5.58 0.58
N VAL A 111 -6.95 -5.24 0.56
CA VAL A 111 -7.41 -3.85 0.41
C VAL A 111 -7.00 -2.98 1.60
N ILE A 112 -6.84 -3.58 2.79
CA ILE A 112 -6.39 -2.89 4.00
C ILE A 112 -5.10 -3.56 4.46
N SER A 113 -4.03 -2.77 4.64
CA SER A 113 -2.78 -3.31 5.18
C SER A 113 -2.99 -3.96 6.54
N GLN A 114 -2.30 -5.05 6.83
CA GLN A 114 -2.39 -5.73 8.14
C GLN A 114 -2.11 -4.78 9.30
N ARG A 115 -1.19 -3.83 9.14
CA ARG A 115 -0.93 -2.79 10.15
C ARG A 115 -2.14 -1.90 10.41
N ALA A 116 -2.86 -1.49 9.36
CA ALA A 116 -4.07 -0.68 9.52
C ALA A 116 -5.18 -1.47 10.21
N VAL A 117 -5.32 -2.76 9.89
CA VAL A 117 -6.25 -3.68 10.58
C VAL A 117 -5.90 -3.76 12.06
N HIS A 118 -4.64 -4.05 12.41
CA HIS A 118 -4.19 -4.13 13.80
C HIS A 118 -4.39 -2.82 14.56
N GLN A 119 -4.10 -1.68 13.98
CA GLN A 119 -4.31 -0.38 14.62
C GLN A 119 -5.80 -0.08 14.82
N PHE A 120 -6.64 -0.41 13.85
CA PHE A 120 -8.08 -0.16 13.92
C PHE A 120 -8.75 -1.06 14.95
N TYR A 121 -8.53 -2.37 14.88
CA TYR A 121 -9.07 -3.33 15.85
C TYR A 121 -8.46 -3.16 17.23
N GLY A 122 -7.18 -2.89 17.34
CA GLY A 122 -6.53 -2.62 18.63
C GLY A 122 -7.15 -1.41 19.34
N LYS A 123 -7.43 -0.33 18.62
CA LYS A 123 -8.14 0.85 19.18
C LYS A 123 -9.57 0.52 19.59
N ILE A 124 -10.30 -0.27 18.81
CA ILE A 124 -11.67 -0.69 19.14
C ILE A 124 -11.65 -1.55 20.40
N ILE A 125 -10.77 -2.56 20.44
CA ILE A 125 -10.65 -3.45 21.59
C ILE A 125 -10.28 -2.67 22.85
N GLN A 126 -9.32 -1.77 22.79
CA GLN A 126 -8.97 -0.91 23.93
C GLN A 126 -10.13 -0.02 24.38
N LYS A 127 -10.91 0.52 23.43
CA LYS A 127 -12.09 1.34 23.74
C LYS A 127 -13.20 0.50 24.40
N LEU A 128 -13.39 -0.73 23.97
CA LEU A 128 -14.35 -1.67 24.57
C LEU A 128 -13.90 -2.10 25.97
N LEU A 129 -12.63 -2.42 26.16
CA LEU A 129 -12.08 -2.81 27.47
C LEU A 129 -12.18 -1.65 28.49
N ARG A 130 -11.94 -0.40 28.06
CA ARG A 130 -12.13 0.78 28.93
C ARG A 130 -13.59 1.02 29.34
N ARG A 131 -14.55 0.64 28.49
CA ARG A 131 -16.00 0.74 28.81
C ARG A 131 -16.46 -0.32 29.78
N HIS A 132 -15.75 -1.46 29.86
CA HIS A 132 -16.07 -2.59 30.75
C HIS A 132 -15.18 -2.64 32.01
N GLN A 133 -14.35 -1.62 32.27
CA GLN A 133 -13.75 -1.48 33.59
C GLN A 133 -14.86 -1.15 34.60
N PRO A 134 -15.11 -2.00 35.63
CA PRO A 134 -16.06 -1.67 36.66
C PRO A 134 -15.58 -0.38 37.35
N LEU A 135 -16.50 0.58 37.52
CA LEU A 135 -16.29 1.74 38.39
C LEU A 135 -15.83 1.21 39.74
N SER A 136 -14.55 1.41 40.06
CA SER A 136 -14.08 1.17 41.43
C SER A 136 -14.80 2.13 42.36
N LEU A 137 -15.76 1.61 43.10
CA LEU A 137 -16.36 2.28 44.25
C LEU A 137 -15.22 2.54 45.24
N GLN A 138 -14.65 3.74 45.20
CA GLN A 138 -13.94 4.26 46.36
C GLN A 138 -14.98 4.54 47.42
N GLN A 139 -15.24 3.56 48.30
CA GLN A 139 -15.87 3.81 49.59
C GLN A 139 -14.94 4.72 50.38
N LYS A 140 -15.34 5.98 50.50
CA LYS A 140 -14.87 6.83 51.60
C LYS A 140 -15.46 6.26 52.88
N ILE A 141 -14.61 5.61 53.67
CA ILE A 141 -14.91 5.33 55.08
C ILE A 141 -14.53 6.59 55.83
N CYS A 142 -15.54 7.22 56.45
CA CYS A 142 -15.35 8.23 57.51
C CYS A 142 -14.83 7.57 58.79
#